data_e8cac927bce19d55e70f5d49c951042a
#
_entry.id   e8cac927bce19d55e70f5d49c951042a
#
_cell.length_a   1.000
_cell.length_b   1.000
_cell.length_c   1.000
_cell.angle_alpha   90.00
_cell.angle_beta   90.00
_cell.angle_gamma   90.00
#
_symmetry.space_group_name_H-M   'P 1'
#
loop_
_entity.id
_entity.type
_entity.pdbx_description
1 polymer ?
#
loop_
_entity_poly.entity_id
_entity_poly.type
_entity_poly.pdbx_seq_one_letter_code
_entity_poly.pdbx_strand_id
1 'polypeptide(L)'
;MDESEVREDILDGIGLVCFDLFGTLVEITDRRRPFASLRRHMALDKVEKMRRLAMTTDLALEEVDEAIRGGATVAKIVTARTDIAHEVASCRLRTGVPQMLSALPVPYGICSNLSTDYVPAIQRFAELKPAFTIMSCEVGYMKPAPEIYELVVAAAGMPRNKILFIGDTPSADIDGPRGAGMRAIHVDQFLSAWR
;
A
#
# COMPACT_ATOMS: atom_id res chain seq x y z
N MET A 1 31.70 1.37 1.76
CA MET A 1 30.78 2.35 2.38
C MET A 1 30.21 1.66 3.60
N ASP A 2 30.25 2.31 4.73
CA ASP A 2 29.60 1.86 5.94
C ASP A 2 28.07 2.00 5.76
N GLU A 3 27.30 1.14 6.41
CA GLU A 3 25.82 1.19 6.32
C GLU A 3 25.25 2.54 6.81
N SER A 4 25.93 3.22 7.74
CA SER A 4 25.56 4.57 8.18
C SER A 4 25.75 5.62 7.11
N GLU A 5 26.83 5.55 6.32
CA GLU A 5 27.08 6.46 5.20
C GLU A 5 26.02 6.28 4.10
N VAL A 6 25.64 5.03 3.82
CA VAL A 6 24.57 4.72 2.83
C VAL A 6 23.22 5.28 3.27
N ARG A 7 22.88 5.18 4.57
CA ARG A 7 21.64 5.77 5.11
C ARG A 7 21.62 7.27 5.01
N GLU A 8 22.72 7.93 5.38
CA GLU A 8 22.87 9.38 5.28
C GLU A 8 22.71 9.86 3.84
N ASP A 9 23.32 9.18 2.87
CA ASP A 9 23.21 9.51 1.45
C ASP A 9 21.78 9.34 0.91
N ILE A 10 21.09 8.24 1.28
CA ILE A 10 19.69 8.01 0.90
C ILE A 10 18.77 9.10 1.44
N LEU A 11 18.98 9.53 2.67
CA LEU A 11 18.14 10.49 3.37
C LEU A 11 18.59 11.93 3.24
N ASP A 12 19.70 12.20 2.54
CA ASP A 12 20.20 13.57 2.36
C ASP A 12 19.14 14.46 1.70
N GLY A 13 18.82 15.56 2.37
CA GLY A 13 17.80 16.52 1.96
C GLY A 13 16.36 16.03 2.06
N ILE A 14 16.10 14.81 2.58
CA ILE A 14 14.76 14.26 2.80
C ILE A 14 14.17 14.73 4.13
N GLY A 15 12.95 15.22 4.10
CA GLY A 15 12.20 15.66 5.27
C GLY A 15 11.11 14.67 5.71
N LEU A 16 10.69 13.74 4.80
CA LEU A 16 9.68 12.72 5.09
C LEU A 16 9.88 11.51 4.20
N VAL A 17 9.66 10.31 4.76
CA VAL A 17 9.58 9.05 3.99
C VAL A 17 8.10 8.64 3.88
N CYS A 18 7.62 8.35 2.66
CA CYS A 18 6.29 7.77 2.43
C CYS A 18 6.44 6.32 2.01
N PHE A 19 5.88 5.41 2.78
CA PHE A 19 5.93 3.98 2.48
C PHE A 19 4.64 3.48 1.82
N ASP A 20 4.76 2.59 0.84
CA ASP A 20 3.69 1.63 0.58
C ASP A 20 3.53 0.68 1.78
N LEU A 21 2.41 -0.06 1.83
CA LEU A 21 2.12 -0.95 2.95
C LEU A 21 2.42 -2.41 2.62
N PHE A 22 1.64 -3.03 1.71
CA PHE A 22 1.71 -4.46 1.44
C PHE A 22 2.84 -4.82 0.48
N GLY A 23 3.77 -5.68 0.90
CA GLY A 23 5.01 -5.97 0.18
C GLY A 23 6.17 -5.06 0.60
N THR A 24 5.86 -3.98 1.33
CA THR A 24 6.81 -2.96 1.79
C THR A 24 7.00 -3.01 3.29
N LEU A 25 6.01 -2.60 4.08
CA LEU A 25 6.04 -2.68 5.55
C LEU A 25 5.43 -3.98 6.09
N VAL A 26 4.40 -4.50 5.40
CA VAL A 26 3.60 -5.64 5.82
C VAL A 26 3.61 -6.72 4.76
N GLU A 27 3.76 -7.96 5.18
CA GLU A 27 3.67 -9.17 4.35
C GLU A 27 2.42 -9.96 4.71
N ILE A 28 1.70 -10.46 3.69
CA ILE A 28 0.66 -11.48 3.84
C ILE A 28 1.34 -12.84 3.73
N THR A 29 1.43 -13.58 4.83
CA THR A 29 2.16 -14.85 4.89
C THR A 29 1.34 -16.06 4.44
N ASP A 30 0.01 -15.97 4.44
CA ASP A 30 -0.92 -16.99 3.91
C ASP A 30 -1.84 -16.38 2.85
N ARG A 31 -1.35 -16.29 1.59
CA ARG A 31 -2.08 -15.69 0.47
C ARG A 31 -3.13 -16.63 -0.11
N ARG A 32 -4.39 -16.29 0.03
CA ARG A 32 -5.57 -17.01 -0.48
C ARG A 32 -6.08 -16.48 -1.81
N ARG A 33 -5.76 -15.23 -2.15
CA ARG A 33 -6.16 -14.54 -3.38
C ARG A 33 -7.68 -14.50 -3.61
N PRO A 34 -8.47 -13.99 -2.65
CA PRO A 34 -9.95 -14.05 -2.65
C PRO A 34 -10.58 -13.44 -3.91
N PHE A 35 -10.07 -12.30 -4.37
CA PHE A 35 -10.54 -11.66 -5.60
C PHE A 35 -10.25 -12.48 -6.87
N ALA A 36 -9.22 -13.34 -6.87
CA ALA A 36 -8.92 -14.18 -8.05
C ALA A 36 -9.98 -15.25 -8.25
N SER A 37 -10.54 -15.81 -7.17
CA SER A 37 -11.61 -16.81 -7.22
C SER A 37 -12.89 -16.22 -7.81
N LEU A 38 -13.21 -14.97 -7.48
CA LEU A 38 -14.39 -14.26 -8.01
C LEU A 38 -14.24 -13.92 -9.50
N ARG A 39 -13.03 -13.53 -9.91
CA ARG A 39 -12.75 -13.08 -11.30
C ARG A 39 -12.71 -14.21 -12.34
N ARG A 40 -12.55 -15.47 -11.94
CA ARG A 40 -12.24 -16.61 -12.83
C ARG A 40 -13.13 -16.74 -14.08
N HIS A 41 -14.36 -16.28 -14.00
CA HIS A 41 -15.34 -16.38 -15.10
C HIS A 41 -15.93 -15.03 -15.52
N MET A 42 -15.31 -13.93 -15.08
CA MET A 42 -15.74 -12.58 -15.46
C MET A 42 -15.11 -12.16 -16.79
N ALA A 43 -15.84 -11.37 -17.57
CA ALA A 43 -15.27 -10.65 -18.71
C ALA A 43 -14.22 -9.62 -18.24
N LEU A 44 -13.25 -9.33 -19.09
CA LEU A 44 -12.08 -8.47 -18.71
C LEU A 44 -12.50 -7.07 -18.26
N ASP A 45 -13.51 -6.48 -18.89
CA ASP A 45 -14.06 -5.18 -18.53
C ASP A 45 -14.65 -5.18 -17.10
N LYS A 46 -15.34 -6.26 -16.72
CA LYS A 46 -15.85 -6.43 -15.34
C LYS A 46 -14.73 -6.63 -14.35
N VAL A 47 -13.68 -7.37 -14.71
CA VAL A 47 -12.50 -7.56 -13.85
C VAL A 47 -11.82 -6.22 -13.54
N GLU A 48 -11.63 -5.38 -14.56
CA GLU A 48 -11.02 -4.06 -14.37
C GLU A 48 -11.92 -3.13 -13.55
N LYS A 49 -13.24 -3.14 -13.82
CA LYS A 49 -14.22 -2.39 -13.04
C LYS A 49 -14.24 -2.84 -11.57
N MET A 50 -14.21 -4.16 -11.32
CA MET A 50 -14.12 -4.72 -9.97
C MET A 50 -12.87 -4.23 -9.25
N ARG A 51 -11.71 -4.36 -9.89
CA ARG A 51 -10.44 -3.90 -9.33
C ARG A 51 -10.49 -2.42 -8.98
N ARG A 52 -10.95 -1.59 -9.92
CA ARG A 52 -11.03 -0.15 -9.73
C ARG A 52 -11.95 0.19 -8.56
N LEU A 53 -13.18 -0.35 -8.52
CA LEU A 53 -14.13 -0.08 -7.43
C LEU A 53 -13.56 -0.53 -6.08
N ALA A 54 -13.07 -1.76 -5.98
CA ALA A 54 -12.50 -2.28 -4.73
C ALA A 54 -11.34 -1.42 -4.19
N MET A 55 -10.56 -0.80 -5.08
CA MET A 55 -9.39 -0.01 -4.70
C MET A 55 -9.65 1.49 -4.54
N THR A 56 -10.81 1.99 -4.99
CA THR A 56 -11.09 3.44 -4.99
C THR A 56 -12.43 3.82 -4.38
N THR A 57 -13.08 2.89 -3.70
CA THR A 57 -14.32 3.16 -2.96
C THR A 57 -14.30 2.44 -1.62
N ASP A 58 -15.03 3.00 -0.66
CA ASP A 58 -15.23 2.36 0.64
C ASP A 58 -16.41 1.35 0.56
N LEU A 59 -16.29 0.41 -0.38
CA LEU A 59 -17.24 -0.67 -0.57
C LEU A 59 -16.63 -1.99 -0.16
N ALA A 60 -17.37 -2.77 0.62
CA ALA A 60 -17.01 -4.14 0.94
C ALA A 60 -17.12 -5.04 -0.31
N LEU A 61 -16.51 -6.21 -0.27
CA LEU A 61 -16.42 -7.15 -1.39
C LEU A 61 -17.78 -7.44 -2.04
N GLU A 62 -18.82 -7.68 -1.26
CA GLU A 62 -20.17 -7.96 -1.75
C GLU A 62 -20.81 -6.77 -2.46
N GLU A 63 -20.60 -5.57 -1.96
CA GLU A 63 -21.12 -4.32 -2.56
C GLU A 63 -20.41 -4.03 -3.89
N VAL A 64 -19.12 -4.34 -3.97
CA VAL A 64 -18.36 -4.25 -5.24
C VAL A 64 -18.90 -5.25 -6.26
N ASP A 65 -19.17 -6.51 -5.86
CA ASP A 65 -19.74 -7.53 -6.77
C ASP A 65 -21.14 -7.09 -7.27
N GLU A 66 -21.98 -6.58 -6.38
CA GLU A 66 -23.31 -6.04 -6.74
C GLU A 66 -23.21 -4.86 -7.72
N ALA A 67 -22.33 -3.88 -7.43
CA ALA A 67 -22.16 -2.68 -8.26
C ALA A 67 -21.70 -2.98 -9.69
N ILE A 68 -20.92 -4.05 -9.89
CA ILE A 68 -20.50 -4.50 -11.22
C ILE A 68 -21.43 -5.51 -11.85
N ARG A 69 -22.50 -5.93 -11.15
CA ARG A 69 -23.35 -7.08 -11.52
C ARG A 69 -22.48 -8.31 -11.78
N GLY A 70 -21.60 -8.61 -10.85
CA GLY A 70 -20.61 -9.70 -10.93
C GLY A 70 -21.25 -11.08 -10.93
N GLY A 71 -22.36 -11.23 -10.22
CA GLY A 71 -23.15 -12.47 -10.15
C GLY A 71 -22.48 -13.56 -9.30
N ALA A 72 -21.66 -13.18 -8.34
CA ALA A 72 -21.12 -14.14 -7.40
C ALA A 72 -22.25 -14.72 -6.54
N THR A 73 -22.23 -16.04 -6.32
CA THR A 73 -23.16 -16.67 -5.38
C THR A 73 -22.82 -16.30 -3.96
N VAL A 74 -23.79 -16.35 -3.04
CA VAL A 74 -23.59 -16.13 -1.60
C VAL A 74 -22.44 -16.99 -1.07
N ALA A 75 -22.38 -18.26 -1.47
CA ALA A 75 -21.30 -19.17 -1.07
C ALA A 75 -19.91 -18.66 -1.50
N LYS A 76 -19.77 -18.12 -2.71
CA LYS A 76 -18.51 -17.54 -3.20
C LYS A 76 -18.12 -16.29 -2.40
N ILE A 77 -19.07 -15.41 -2.10
CA ILE A 77 -18.83 -14.22 -1.29
C ILE A 77 -18.38 -14.63 0.12
N VAL A 78 -19.07 -15.55 0.77
CA VAL A 78 -18.70 -16.07 2.10
C VAL A 78 -17.29 -16.66 2.08
N THR A 79 -16.95 -17.47 1.07
CA THR A 79 -15.59 -18.03 0.91
C THR A 79 -14.56 -16.93 0.77
N ALA A 80 -14.80 -15.95 -0.11
CA ALA A 80 -13.87 -14.85 -0.34
C ALA A 80 -13.66 -13.99 0.91
N ARG A 81 -14.71 -13.69 1.68
CA ARG A 81 -14.61 -13.00 2.99
C ARG A 81 -13.80 -13.79 4.00
N THR A 82 -14.01 -15.12 4.06
CA THR A 82 -13.21 -15.99 4.92
C THR A 82 -11.74 -15.95 4.52
N ASP A 83 -11.45 -16.01 3.22
CA ASP A 83 -10.09 -15.91 2.71
C ASP A 83 -9.45 -14.55 3.02
N ILE A 84 -10.18 -13.44 2.89
CA ILE A 84 -9.70 -12.09 3.29
C ILE A 84 -9.39 -12.08 4.80
N ALA A 85 -10.28 -12.59 5.63
CA ALA A 85 -10.05 -12.65 7.08
C ALA A 85 -8.78 -13.46 7.42
N HIS A 86 -8.53 -14.56 6.70
CA HIS A 86 -7.29 -15.34 6.84
C HIS A 86 -6.07 -14.55 6.40
N GLU A 87 -6.11 -13.87 5.24
CA GLU A 87 -5.00 -13.03 4.78
C GLU A 87 -4.70 -11.92 5.78
N VAL A 88 -5.72 -11.19 6.25
CA VAL A 88 -5.58 -10.14 7.27
C VAL A 88 -5.00 -10.71 8.57
N ALA A 89 -5.46 -11.88 9.02
CA ALA A 89 -4.94 -12.55 10.21
C ALA A 89 -3.48 -13.00 10.05
N SER A 90 -3.07 -13.34 8.82
CA SER A 90 -1.71 -13.79 8.49
C SER A 90 -0.71 -12.66 8.33
N CYS A 91 -1.16 -11.39 8.28
CA CYS A 91 -0.27 -10.24 8.12
C CYS A 91 0.79 -10.19 9.22
N ARG A 92 2.02 -9.89 8.83
CA ARG A 92 3.18 -9.65 9.73
C ARG A 92 3.96 -8.44 9.24
N LEU A 93 4.60 -7.72 10.15
CA LEU A 93 5.61 -6.73 9.75
C LEU A 93 6.77 -7.45 9.08
N ARG A 94 7.24 -6.90 7.99
CA ARG A 94 8.39 -7.42 7.25
C ARG A 94 9.63 -7.36 8.15
N THR A 95 10.49 -8.37 8.04
CA THR A 95 11.74 -8.45 8.81
C THR A 95 12.56 -7.18 8.65
N GLY A 96 13.03 -6.61 9.77
CA GLY A 96 13.79 -5.37 9.82
C GLY A 96 12.94 -4.08 9.88
N VAL A 97 11.66 -4.13 9.56
CA VAL A 97 10.78 -2.94 9.57
C VAL A 97 10.67 -2.30 10.96
N PRO A 98 10.43 -3.03 12.08
CA PRO A 98 10.34 -2.38 13.40
C PRO A 98 11.62 -1.63 13.78
N GLN A 99 12.78 -2.23 13.52
CA GLN A 99 14.09 -1.63 13.79
C GLN A 99 14.33 -0.39 12.93
N MET A 100 14.05 -0.50 11.63
CA MET A 100 14.17 0.59 10.68
C MET A 100 13.28 1.78 11.07
N LEU A 101 11.98 1.56 11.36
CA LEU A 101 11.05 2.62 11.75
C LEU A 101 11.46 3.29 13.07
N SER A 102 11.98 2.52 14.02
CA SER A 102 12.48 3.03 15.31
C SER A 102 13.70 3.92 15.16
N ALA A 103 14.55 3.65 14.17
CA ALA A 103 15.79 4.38 13.92
C ALA A 103 15.67 5.45 12.81
N LEU A 104 14.50 5.60 12.19
CA LEU A 104 14.27 6.57 11.12
C LEU A 104 14.34 8.00 11.69
N PRO A 105 15.25 8.87 11.19
CA PRO A 105 15.48 10.21 11.78
C PRO A 105 14.44 11.25 11.32
N VAL A 106 13.55 10.90 10.39
CA VAL A 106 12.51 11.78 9.85
C VAL A 106 11.12 11.16 10.04
N PRO A 107 10.04 11.95 10.08
CA PRO A 107 8.68 11.40 10.09
C PRO A 107 8.39 10.56 8.87
N TYR A 108 7.42 9.66 8.97
CA TYR A 108 6.96 8.89 7.82
C TYR A 108 5.44 8.89 7.68
N GLY A 109 4.97 8.72 6.45
CA GLY A 109 3.59 8.47 6.09
C GLY A 109 3.41 7.11 5.44
N ILE A 110 2.17 6.68 5.25
CA ILE A 110 1.80 5.48 4.51
C ILE A 110 0.85 5.87 3.37
N CYS A 111 1.11 5.36 2.15
CA CYS A 111 0.24 5.52 1.00
C CYS A 111 0.09 4.17 0.28
N SER A 112 -1.10 3.55 0.36
CA SER A 112 -1.31 2.18 -0.13
C SER A 112 -2.53 2.02 -1.00
N ASN A 113 -2.40 1.16 -2.02
CA ASN A 113 -3.50 0.65 -2.81
C ASN A 113 -4.11 -0.56 -2.09
N LEU A 114 -5.30 -0.40 -1.52
CA LEU A 114 -5.99 -1.52 -0.86
C LEU A 114 -7.51 -1.35 -0.91
N SER A 115 -8.24 -2.45 -0.80
CA SER A 115 -9.69 -2.42 -0.57
C SER A 115 -10.00 -2.25 0.91
N THR A 116 -11.20 -1.74 1.18
CA THR A 116 -11.72 -1.51 2.54
C THR A 116 -11.63 -2.76 3.43
N ASP A 117 -11.80 -3.95 2.84
CA ASP A 117 -11.69 -5.22 3.57
C ASP A 117 -10.31 -5.47 4.20
N TYR A 118 -9.24 -4.81 3.72
CA TYR A 118 -7.87 -4.96 4.24
C TYR A 118 -7.44 -3.82 5.19
N VAL A 119 -8.25 -2.77 5.35
CA VAL A 119 -7.95 -1.67 6.30
C VAL A 119 -7.69 -2.20 7.72
N PRO A 120 -8.42 -3.21 8.23
CA PRO A 120 -8.15 -3.77 9.57
C PRO A 120 -6.73 -4.35 9.74
N ALA A 121 -6.03 -4.70 8.65
CA ALA A 121 -4.68 -5.23 8.75
C ALA A 121 -3.69 -4.21 9.34
N ILE A 122 -3.86 -2.91 9.05
CA ILE A 122 -2.98 -1.84 9.55
C ILE A 122 -3.16 -1.65 11.05
N GLN A 123 -4.41 -1.69 11.51
CA GLN A 123 -4.78 -1.45 12.92
C GLN A 123 -4.20 -2.50 13.88
N ARG A 124 -3.69 -3.62 13.35
CA ARG A 124 -3.08 -4.70 14.15
C ARG A 124 -1.67 -4.40 14.60
N PHE A 125 -0.99 -3.42 14.01
CA PHE A 125 0.42 -3.13 14.27
C PHE A 125 0.57 -1.83 15.05
N ALA A 126 0.67 -1.94 16.38
CA ALA A 126 0.88 -0.79 17.26
C ALA A 126 2.23 -0.09 17.02
N GLU A 127 3.16 -0.77 16.35
CA GLU A 127 4.46 -0.26 15.94
C GLU A 127 4.35 0.77 14.80
N LEU A 128 3.31 0.67 13.97
CA LEU A 128 3.07 1.63 12.90
C LEU A 128 2.46 2.91 13.46
N LYS A 129 3.26 3.98 13.48
CA LYS A 129 2.87 5.31 13.95
C LYS A 129 3.17 6.36 12.88
N PRO A 130 2.52 6.26 11.69
CA PRO A 130 2.74 7.22 10.62
C PRO A 130 2.17 8.59 11.00
N ALA A 131 2.77 9.65 10.46
CA ALA A 131 2.24 11.01 10.58
C ALA A 131 0.90 11.18 9.82
N PHE A 132 0.72 10.41 8.75
CA PHE A 132 -0.54 10.29 8.00
C PHE A 132 -0.66 8.93 7.32
N THR A 133 -1.89 8.56 6.98
CA THR A 133 -2.22 7.40 6.12
C THR A 133 -3.09 7.85 4.96
N ILE A 134 -2.78 7.35 3.75
CA ILE A 134 -3.58 7.57 2.53
C ILE A 134 -3.90 6.20 1.97
N MET A 135 -5.16 5.80 2.11
CA MET A 135 -5.67 4.53 1.61
C MET A 135 -6.50 4.78 0.35
N SER A 136 -6.18 4.10 -0.74
CA SER A 136 -6.81 4.35 -2.03
C SER A 136 -8.35 4.19 -2.00
N CYS A 137 -8.86 3.23 -1.22
CA CYS A 137 -10.30 3.03 -1.02
C CYS A 137 -10.98 4.19 -0.30
N GLU A 138 -10.29 4.93 0.55
CA GLU A 138 -10.83 6.06 1.30
C GLU A 138 -10.80 7.37 0.50
N VAL A 139 -9.74 7.54 -0.33
CA VAL A 139 -9.49 8.82 -1.04
C VAL A 139 -9.99 8.82 -2.48
N GLY A 140 -10.40 7.68 -3.02
CA GLY A 140 -10.96 7.59 -4.38
C GLY A 140 -9.93 7.51 -5.51
N TYR A 141 -8.64 7.54 -5.20
CA TYR A 141 -7.54 7.46 -6.15
C TYR A 141 -6.57 6.35 -5.77
N MET A 142 -6.04 5.63 -6.77
CA MET A 142 -5.04 4.59 -6.53
C MET A 142 -3.77 4.86 -7.32
N LYS A 143 -2.61 4.51 -6.78
CA LYS A 143 -1.33 4.53 -7.49
C LYS A 143 -1.40 3.66 -8.76
N PRO A 144 -0.91 4.10 -9.93
CA PRO A 144 -0.04 5.27 -10.15
C PRO A 144 -0.79 6.54 -10.60
N ALA A 145 -2.08 6.72 -10.32
CA ALA A 145 -2.77 7.96 -10.66
C ALA A 145 -2.11 9.17 -9.97
N PRO A 146 -1.86 10.30 -10.66
CA PRO A 146 -1.13 11.43 -10.10
C PRO A 146 -1.82 12.04 -8.88
N GLU A 147 -3.14 11.98 -8.81
CA GLU A 147 -3.94 12.57 -7.75
C GLU A 147 -3.58 12.02 -6.37
N ILE A 148 -3.26 10.72 -6.24
CA ILE A 148 -2.89 10.13 -4.95
C ILE A 148 -1.55 10.67 -4.44
N TYR A 149 -0.62 10.98 -5.33
CA TYR A 149 0.68 11.57 -4.96
C TYR A 149 0.52 13.04 -4.57
N GLU A 150 -0.43 13.77 -5.16
CA GLU A 150 -0.80 15.12 -4.71
C GLU A 150 -1.30 15.11 -3.27
N LEU A 151 -2.10 14.10 -2.89
CA LEU A 151 -2.53 13.93 -1.50
C LEU A 151 -1.34 13.66 -0.57
N VAL A 152 -0.35 12.87 -1.01
CA VAL A 152 0.89 12.65 -0.24
C VAL A 152 1.63 13.97 -0.01
N VAL A 153 1.80 14.78 -1.05
CA VAL A 153 2.47 16.09 -0.95
C VAL A 153 1.72 17.03 -0.01
N ALA A 154 0.38 17.08 -0.13
CA ALA A 154 -0.46 17.90 0.73
C ALA A 154 -0.37 17.45 2.20
N ALA A 155 -0.44 16.16 2.47
CA ALA A 155 -0.34 15.61 3.82
C ALA A 155 1.07 15.78 4.44
N ALA A 156 2.11 15.69 3.61
CA ALA A 156 3.49 15.92 4.04
C ALA A 156 3.78 17.39 4.37
N GLY A 157 3.06 18.33 3.76
CA GLY A 157 3.24 19.77 4.00
C GLY A 157 4.61 20.31 3.60
N MET A 158 5.30 19.65 2.65
CA MET A 158 6.65 20.03 2.25
C MET A 158 6.87 19.90 0.74
N PRO A 159 7.97 20.48 0.18
CA PRO A 159 8.31 20.35 -1.23
C PRO A 159 8.47 18.89 -1.66
N ARG A 160 8.01 18.54 -2.85
CA ARG A 160 8.02 17.18 -3.43
C ARG A 160 9.39 16.51 -3.39
N ASN A 161 10.44 17.26 -3.72
CA ASN A 161 11.82 16.77 -3.73
C ASN A 161 12.40 16.46 -2.34
N LYS A 162 11.68 16.81 -1.25
CA LYS A 162 11.99 16.42 0.14
C LYS A 162 11.22 15.20 0.61
N ILE A 163 10.42 14.57 -0.25
CA ILE A 163 9.68 13.35 0.04
C ILE A 163 10.37 12.19 -0.66
N LEU A 164 10.70 11.15 0.09
CA LEU A 164 11.21 9.88 -0.43
C LEU A 164 10.10 8.82 -0.36
N PHE A 165 9.69 8.31 -1.52
CA PHE A 165 8.72 7.23 -1.61
C PHE A 165 9.43 5.87 -1.61
N ILE A 166 8.93 4.91 -0.82
CA ILE A 166 9.50 3.56 -0.69
C ILE A 166 8.40 2.54 -0.96
N GLY A 167 8.62 1.64 -1.89
CA GLY A 167 7.68 0.56 -2.16
C GLY A 167 8.26 -0.56 -3.01
N ASP A 168 7.44 -1.55 -3.36
CA ASP A 168 7.85 -2.76 -4.08
C ASP A 168 7.36 -2.82 -5.53
N THR A 169 6.37 -2.01 -5.89
CA THR A 169 5.73 -2.03 -7.20
C THR A 169 6.30 -0.94 -8.12
N PRO A 170 7.07 -1.29 -9.18
CA PRO A 170 7.79 -0.30 -10.01
C PRO A 170 6.92 0.86 -10.50
N SER A 171 5.78 0.58 -11.14
CA SER A 171 4.92 1.64 -11.70
C SER A 171 4.25 2.50 -10.62
N ALA A 172 3.86 1.90 -9.48
CA ALA A 172 3.10 2.57 -8.43
C ALA A 172 3.98 3.26 -7.39
N ASP A 173 5.19 2.72 -7.14
CA ASP A 173 5.99 3.16 -5.99
C ASP A 173 7.32 3.78 -6.40
N ILE A 174 7.71 3.64 -7.68
CA ILE A 174 8.94 4.22 -8.22
C ILE A 174 8.63 5.25 -9.31
N ASP A 175 8.03 4.81 -10.42
CA ASP A 175 7.81 5.68 -11.58
C ASP A 175 6.75 6.74 -11.30
N GLY A 176 5.66 6.38 -10.64
CA GLY A 176 4.59 7.29 -10.27
C GLY A 176 5.05 8.43 -9.36
N PRO A 177 5.67 8.15 -8.20
CA PRO A 177 6.22 9.20 -7.33
C PRO A 177 7.28 10.07 -8.02
N ARG A 178 8.17 9.47 -8.84
CA ARG A 178 9.16 10.23 -9.62
C ARG A 178 8.49 11.15 -10.63
N GLY A 179 7.46 10.67 -11.32
CA GLY A 179 6.63 11.49 -12.20
C GLY A 179 5.95 12.65 -11.49
N ALA A 180 5.64 12.49 -10.21
CA ALA A 180 5.10 13.52 -9.34
C ALA A 180 6.18 14.44 -8.71
N GLY A 181 7.47 14.27 -9.05
CA GLY A 181 8.58 15.09 -8.59
C GLY A 181 9.17 14.70 -7.22
N MET A 182 8.81 13.56 -6.68
CA MET A 182 9.40 12.98 -5.47
C MET A 182 10.64 12.15 -5.80
N ARG A 183 11.46 11.86 -4.78
CA ARG A 183 12.44 10.78 -4.87
C ARG A 183 11.75 9.44 -4.61
N ALA A 184 12.22 8.36 -5.23
CA ALA A 184 11.69 7.02 -4.96
C ALA A 184 12.76 5.95 -5.13
N ILE A 185 12.76 4.96 -4.22
CA ILE A 185 13.64 3.79 -4.29
C ILE A 185 12.87 2.51 -3.88
N HIS A 186 13.35 1.37 -4.35
CA HIS A 186 12.76 0.08 -4.01
C HIS A 186 13.02 -0.28 -2.54
N VAL A 187 12.02 -0.90 -1.90
CA VAL A 187 12.07 -1.26 -0.48
C VAL A 187 13.28 -2.14 -0.13
N ASP A 188 13.70 -3.07 -0.98
CA ASP A 188 14.86 -3.93 -0.71
C ASP A 188 16.16 -3.12 -0.66
N GLN A 189 16.30 -2.12 -1.54
CA GLN A 189 17.43 -1.20 -1.51
C GLN A 189 17.42 -0.37 -0.22
N PHE A 190 16.24 0.14 0.18
CA PHE A 190 16.10 0.90 1.41
C PHE A 190 16.45 0.05 2.64
N LEU A 191 15.84 -1.14 2.78
CA LEU A 191 16.08 -2.01 3.93
C LEU A 191 17.51 -2.55 4.01
N SER A 192 18.23 -2.67 2.87
CA SER A 192 19.64 -3.10 2.90
C SER A 192 20.54 -2.12 3.63
N ALA A 193 20.19 -0.84 3.69
CA ALA A 193 20.92 0.17 4.43
C ALA A 193 20.63 0.17 5.96
N TRP A 194 19.71 -0.71 6.42
CA TRP A 194 19.26 -0.80 7.81
C TRP A 194 19.54 -2.18 8.46
N ARG A 195 20.38 -2.99 7.85
CA ARG A 195 20.79 -4.31 8.38
C ARG A 195 21.91 -4.25 9.36
#